data_e9cd38c8c049a372560cfc35e3619d97
#
_entry.id   e9cd38c8c049a372560cfc35e3619d97
#
_cell.length_a   1.000
_cell.length_b   1.000
_cell.length_c   1.000
_cell.angle_alpha   90.00
_cell.angle_beta   90.00
_cell.angle_gamma   90.00
#
_symmetry.space_group_name_H-M   'P 1'
#
loop_
_entity.id
_entity.type
_entity.pdbx_description
1 polymer ?
#
loop_
_entity_poly.entity_id
_entity_poly.type
_entity_poly.pdbx_seq_one_letter_code
_entity_poly.pdbx_strand_id
1 'polypeptide(L)'
;MIIEPKIRGFLCTAAHPAGCKQDVMNQIAHVKSAGDLATGPKRVLVIGASGLASRISAAFGSGAATIGVFFERPAAGKRTASPGWYKSAAFTEQAEAAGLYAKNINGDAFSATIKQSVIDLIKADLGQIDLVVYSLAAPARELSDGSVVRSTLKPIGEAFEGTTVDFNSAELRTISLEPAEPQEISDTVKVMGGEDWQLWIEALLEAGVLAPGCVTTNYTYLGSEVTWPIYYHGTIGKAKEDLDRA
;
A
#
# COMPACT_ATOMS: atom_id res chain seq x y z
N MET A 1 -27.58 8.40 -2.65
CA MET A 1 -26.58 9.49 -2.59
C MET A 1 -25.86 9.53 -3.93
N ILE A 2 -25.75 10.70 -4.55
CA ILE A 2 -24.97 10.90 -5.78
C ILE A 2 -23.68 11.60 -5.38
N ILE A 3 -22.53 11.05 -5.78
CA ILE A 3 -21.23 11.66 -5.61
C ILE A 3 -20.66 11.93 -6.98
N GLU A 4 -20.47 13.19 -7.31
CA GLU A 4 -19.85 13.57 -8.58
C GLU A 4 -18.34 13.30 -8.55
N PRO A 5 -17.77 12.68 -9.59
CA PRO A 5 -16.34 12.49 -9.72
C PRO A 5 -15.58 13.82 -9.64
N LYS A 6 -14.51 13.86 -8.88
CA LYS A 6 -13.57 14.99 -8.83
C LYS A 6 -12.21 14.52 -9.33
N ILE A 7 -11.92 14.84 -10.58
CA ILE A 7 -10.69 14.40 -11.23
C ILE A 7 -9.60 15.47 -11.07
N ARG A 8 -8.40 15.05 -10.71
CA ARG A 8 -7.17 15.84 -10.68
C ARG A 8 -6.08 15.08 -11.40
N GLY A 9 -5.70 15.53 -12.58
CA GLY A 9 -4.84 14.78 -13.47
C GLY A 9 -5.46 13.41 -13.79
N PHE A 10 -4.78 12.34 -13.46
CA PHE A 10 -5.25 10.94 -13.64
C PHE A 10 -5.95 10.36 -12.38
N LEU A 11 -6.10 11.14 -11.32
CA LEU A 11 -6.69 10.67 -10.06
C LEU A 11 -8.14 11.15 -9.90
N CYS A 12 -9.07 10.24 -9.62
CA CYS A 12 -10.38 10.57 -9.07
C CYS A 12 -10.26 10.71 -7.54
N THR A 13 -10.48 11.92 -7.03
CA THR A 13 -10.33 12.25 -5.60
C THR A 13 -11.61 12.11 -4.79
N ALA A 14 -12.76 11.79 -5.44
CA ALA A 14 -14.01 11.48 -4.79
C ALA A 14 -14.25 9.96 -4.80
N ALA A 15 -14.84 9.43 -3.72
CA ALA A 15 -15.17 8.03 -3.61
C ALA A 15 -16.63 7.85 -3.16
N HIS A 16 -17.31 6.86 -3.76
CA HIS A 16 -18.68 6.51 -3.39
C HIS A 16 -18.63 5.38 -2.34
N PRO A 17 -19.13 5.60 -1.10
CA PRO A 17 -19.04 4.60 -0.03
C PRO A 17 -19.63 3.24 -0.41
N ALA A 18 -20.84 3.22 -0.99
CA ALA A 18 -21.50 1.98 -1.40
C ALA A 18 -20.76 1.29 -2.56
N GLY A 19 -20.18 2.07 -3.50
CA GLY A 19 -19.33 1.50 -4.57
C GLY A 19 -18.06 0.85 -4.00
N CYS A 20 -17.40 1.51 -3.05
CA CYS A 20 -16.23 0.94 -2.36
C CYS A 20 -16.59 -0.34 -1.58
N LYS A 21 -17.75 -0.37 -0.91
CA LYS A 21 -18.24 -1.57 -0.22
C LYS A 21 -18.53 -2.69 -1.20
N GLN A 22 -19.20 -2.41 -2.32
CA GLN A 22 -19.50 -3.40 -3.35
C GLN A 22 -18.23 -4.00 -3.97
N ASP A 23 -17.22 -3.16 -4.22
CA ASP A 23 -15.93 -3.63 -4.73
C ASP A 23 -15.25 -4.61 -3.76
N VAL A 24 -15.24 -4.32 -2.46
CA VAL A 24 -14.73 -5.24 -1.43
C VAL A 24 -15.53 -6.54 -1.40
N MET A 25 -16.86 -6.48 -1.48
CA MET A 25 -17.71 -7.68 -1.53
C MET A 25 -17.42 -8.52 -2.77
N ASN A 26 -17.20 -7.92 -3.92
CA ASN A 26 -16.82 -8.61 -5.14
C ASN A 26 -15.45 -9.31 -5.00
N GLN A 27 -14.47 -8.66 -4.40
CA GLN A 27 -13.16 -9.24 -4.13
C GLN A 27 -13.27 -10.43 -3.16
N ILE A 28 -14.05 -10.30 -2.09
CA ILE A 28 -14.32 -11.40 -1.14
C ILE A 28 -15.00 -12.58 -1.84
N ALA A 29 -16.01 -12.31 -2.68
CA ALA A 29 -16.68 -13.36 -3.45
C ALA A 29 -15.73 -14.09 -4.40
N HIS A 30 -14.84 -13.34 -5.06
CA HIS A 30 -13.81 -13.91 -5.93
C HIS A 30 -12.86 -14.83 -5.15
N VAL A 31 -12.34 -14.38 -3.99
CA VAL A 31 -11.47 -15.21 -3.14
C VAL A 31 -12.17 -16.49 -2.70
N LYS A 32 -13.42 -16.40 -2.22
CA LYS A 32 -14.21 -17.55 -1.80
C LYS A 32 -14.46 -18.53 -2.95
N SER A 33 -14.64 -18.04 -4.18
CA SER A 33 -14.84 -18.89 -5.36
C SER A 33 -13.59 -19.68 -5.76
N ALA A 34 -12.39 -19.21 -5.38
CA ALA A 34 -11.14 -19.91 -5.63
C ALA A 34 -10.88 -21.08 -4.67
N GLY A 35 -11.69 -21.22 -3.62
CA GLY A 35 -11.57 -22.26 -2.60
C GLY A 35 -10.64 -21.90 -1.44
N ASP A 36 -10.65 -22.74 -0.40
CA ASP A 36 -9.89 -22.50 0.82
C ASP A 36 -8.41 -22.86 0.64
N LEU A 37 -7.55 -22.00 1.13
CA LEU A 37 -6.10 -22.21 1.24
C LEU A 37 -5.77 -22.82 2.61
N ALA A 38 -5.90 -24.14 2.72
CA ALA A 38 -5.74 -24.88 3.99
C ALA A 38 -4.37 -24.63 4.67
N THR A 39 -3.33 -24.39 3.89
CA THR A 39 -1.93 -24.17 4.36
C THR A 39 -1.51 -22.71 4.37
N GLY A 40 -2.44 -21.76 4.19
CA GLY A 40 -2.13 -20.34 4.20
C GLY A 40 -1.71 -19.80 5.57
N PRO A 41 -1.11 -18.60 5.62
CA PRO A 41 -0.72 -17.95 6.87
C PRO A 41 -1.93 -17.74 7.77
N LYS A 42 -1.72 -17.75 9.08
CA LYS A 42 -2.81 -17.58 10.07
C LYS A 42 -2.85 -16.19 10.70
N ARG A 43 -1.72 -15.48 10.75
CA ARG A 43 -1.62 -14.14 11.34
C ARG A 43 -0.79 -13.26 10.41
N VAL A 44 -1.43 -12.25 9.84
CA VAL A 44 -0.86 -11.45 8.74
C VAL A 44 -0.84 -9.97 9.09
N LEU A 45 0.33 -9.38 9.00
CA LEU A 45 0.51 -7.92 9.03
C LEU A 45 0.67 -7.41 7.59
N VAL A 46 -0.15 -6.42 7.23
CA VAL A 46 -0.04 -5.75 5.92
C VAL A 46 0.22 -4.27 6.12
N ILE A 47 1.35 -3.80 5.62
CA ILE A 47 1.82 -2.43 5.73
C ILE A 47 1.65 -1.73 4.39
N GLY A 48 0.77 -0.73 4.34
CA GLY A 48 0.44 0.03 3.13
C GLY A 48 -1.00 -0.21 2.64
N ALA A 49 -1.64 0.86 2.20
CA ALA A 49 -3.04 0.86 1.77
C ALA A 49 -3.30 -0.03 0.54
N SER A 50 -2.36 -0.14 -0.37
CA SER A 50 -2.43 -1.01 -1.56
C SER A 50 -2.45 -2.51 -1.22
N GLY A 51 -2.10 -2.89 0.01
CA GLY A 51 -2.13 -4.27 0.48
C GLY A 51 -3.51 -4.81 0.87
N LEU A 52 -4.61 -4.06 0.71
CA LEU A 52 -5.95 -4.52 1.13
C LEU A 52 -6.38 -5.82 0.44
N ALA A 53 -6.05 -6.01 -0.83
CA ALA A 53 -6.34 -7.25 -1.55
C ALA A 53 -5.66 -8.47 -0.90
N SER A 54 -4.43 -8.31 -0.40
CA SER A 54 -3.72 -9.36 0.35
C SER A 54 -4.41 -9.68 1.66
N ARG A 55 -4.95 -8.67 2.36
CA ARG A 55 -5.75 -8.90 3.57
C ARG A 55 -7.02 -9.67 3.27
N ILE A 56 -7.74 -9.30 2.21
CA ILE A 56 -8.95 -10.00 1.76
C ILE A 56 -8.61 -11.46 1.43
N SER A 57 -7.54 -11.69 0.67
CA SER A 57 -7.10 -13.04 0.29
C SER A 57 -6.71 -13.87 1.52
N ALA A 58 -5.93 -13.32 2.44
CA ALA A 58 -5.54 -14.02 3.66
C ALA A 58 -6.74 -14.31 4.58
N ALA A 59 -7.60 -13.32 4.83
CA ALA A 59 -8.74 -13.49 5.73
C ALA A 59 -9.77 -14.47 5.17
N PHE A 60 -10.19 -14.31 3.93
CA PHE A 60 -11.28 -15.12 3.34
C PHE A 60 -10.79 -16.36 2.58
N GLY A 61 -9.49 -16.45 2.26
CA GLY A 61 -8.90 -17.63 1.62
C GLY A 61 -8.28 -18.62 2.60
N SER A 62 -7.71 -18.15 3.74
CA SER A 62 -7.06 -19.04 4.73
C SER A 62 -7.57 -18.88 6.16
N GLY A 63 -8.58 -18.04 6.39
CA GLY A 63 -9.10 -17.76 7.73
C GLY A 63 -8.11 -16.97 8.60
N ALA A 64 -7.21 -16.20 8.00
CA ALA A 64 -6.16 -15.50 8.72
C ALA A 64 -6.70 -14.33 9.55
N ALA A 65 -6.15 -14.15 10.75
CA ALA A 65 -6.22 -12.91 11.49
C ALA A 65 -5.36 -11.85 10.81
N THR A 66 -5.89 -10.65 10.56
CA THR A 66 -5.17 -9.62 9.80
C THR A 66 -5.09 -8.28 10.53
N ILE A 67 -3.91 -7.69 10.53
CA ILE A 67 -3.69 -6.29 10.92
C ILE A 67 -3.27 -5.51 9.68
N GLY A 68 -3.89 -4.37 9.43
CA GLY A 68 -3.54 -3.47 8.32
C GLY A 68 -3.10 -2.11 8.81
N VAL A 69 -2.00 -1.62 8.27
CA VAL A 69 -1.49 -0.27 8.49
C VAL A 69 -1.66 0.54 7.22
N PHE A 70 -2.30 1.69 7.30
CA PHE A 70 -2.51 2.57 6.16
C PHE A 70 -2.64 4.02 6.61
N PHE A 71 -2.55 4.95 5.67
CA PHE A 71 -2.70 6.38 5.95
C PHE A 71 -3.79 6.98 5.06
N GLU A 72 -5.03 6.77 5.47
CA GLU A 72 -6.22 7.15 4.71
C GLU A 72 -6.97 8.30 5.38
N ARG A 73 -7.60 9.13 4.57
CA ARG A 73 -8.29 10.33 5.05
C ARG A 73 -9.78 10.08 5.27
N PRO A 74 -10.32 10.39 6.46
CA PRO A 74 -11.76 10.35 6.72
C PRO A 74 -12.51 11.42 5.93
N ALA A 75 -13.82 11.28 5.84
CA ALA A 75 -14.70 12.32 5.28
C ALA A 75 -14.64 13.58 6.14
N ALA A 76 -14.70 14.74 5.52
CA ALA A 76 -14.70 16.02 6.22
C ALA A 76 -15.53 17.07 5.44
N GLY A 77 -16.54 17.65 6.07
CA GLY A 77 -17.45 18.61 5.44
C GLY A 77 -18.10 18.03 4.17
N LYS A 78 -17.88 18.66 3.03
CA LYS A 78 -18.39 18.20 1.72
C LYS A 78 -17.46 17.22 1.01
N ARG A 79 -16.31 16.90 1.59
CA ARG A 79 -15.33 15.97 0.99
C ARG A 79 -15.61 14.54 1.44
N THR A 80 -15.69 13.62 0.48
CA THR A 80 -15.73 12.18 0.80
C THR A 80 -14.42 11.74 1.47
N ALA A 81 -14.45 10.63 2.21
CA ALA A 81 -13.24 9.95 2.59
C ALA A 81 -12.49 9.44 1.35
N SER A 82 -11.23 9.07 1.53
CA SER A 82 -10.48 8.37 0.48
C SER A 82 -11.07 6.98 0.19
N PRO A 83 -10.88 6.44 -1.02
CA PRO A 83 -11.36 5.09 -1.35
C PRO A 83 -10.88 4.01 -0.36
N GLY A 84 -9.60 4.07 0.04
CA GLY A 84 -9.01 3.12 0.97
C GLY A 84 -9.66 3.17 2.36
N TRP A 85 -10.09 4.34 2.83
CA TRP A 85 -10.86 4.47 4.07
C TRP A 85 -12.16 3.65 4.02
N TYR A 86 -12.98 3.87 2.97
CA TYR A 86 -14.25 3.15 2.82
C TYR A 86 -14.04 1.65 2.59
N LYS A 87 -13.04 1.29 1.80
CA LYS A 87 -12.73 -0.12 1.52
C LYS A 87 -12.23 -0.85 2.77
N SER A 88 -11.37 -0.23 3.57
CA SER A 88 -10.89 -0.81 4.83
C SER A 88 -12.01 -0.98 5.84
N ALA A 89 -12.91 0.01 5.96
CA ALA A 89 -14.09 -0.10 6.81
C ALA A 89 -15.02 -1.23 6.35
N ALA A 90 -15.30 -1.33 5.05
CA ALA A 90 -16.12 -2.39 4.48
C ALA A 90 -15.49 -3.77 4.67
N PHE A 91 -14.17 -3.90 4.50
CA PHE A 91 -13.46 -5.15 4.76
C PHE A 91 -13.59 -5.58 6.23
N THR A 92 -13.38 -4.65 7.17
CA THR A 92 -13.51 -4.92 8.60
C THR A 92 -14.92 -5.41 8.94
N GLU A 93 -15.96 -4.70 8.47
CA GLU A 93 -17.36 -5.09 8.65
C GLU A 93 -17.63 -6.53 8.14
N GLN A 94 -17.13 -6.87 6.95
CA GLN A 94 -17.33 -8.19 6.36
C GLN A 94 -16.52 -9.28 7.09
N ALA A 95 -15.32 -8.97 7.54
CA ALA A 95 -14.49 -9.90 8.31
C ALA A 95 -15.12 -10.19 9.68
N GLU A 96 -15.56 -9.17 10.40
CA GLU A 96 -16.27 -9.32 11.68
C GLU A 96 -17.56 -10.12 11.55
N ALA A 97 -18.36 -9.84 10.51
CA ALA A 97 -19.58 -10.61 10.22
C ALA A 97 -19.29 -12.09 9.91
N ALA A 98 -18.09 -12.41 9.41
CA ALA A 98 -17.63 -13.78 9.16
C ALA A 98 -16.90 -14.41 10.37
N GLY A 99 -16.83 -13.73 11.51
CA GLY A 99 -16.10 -14.19 12.71
C GLY A 99 -14.57 -14.15 12.55
N LEU A 100 -14.06 -13.38 11.60
CA LEU A 100 -12.62 -13.23 11.36
C LEU A 100 -12.06 -12.01 12.08
N TYR A 101 -10.83 -12.14 12.59
CA TYR A 101 -10.12 -11.02 13.19
C TYR A 101 -9.57 -10.07 12.11
N ALA A 102 -9.95 -8.80 12.19
CA ALA A 102 -9.44 -7.76 11.31
C ALA A 102 -9.31 -6.43 12.05
N LYS A 103 -8.10 -5.97 12.28
CA LYS A 103 -7.81 -4.69 12.92
C LYS A 103 -7.08 -3.74 11.99
N ASN A 104 -7.27 -2.45 12.23
CA ASN A 104 -6.70 -1.37 11.42
C ASN A 104 -5.95 -0.38 12.30
N ILE A 105 -4.79 0.05 11.84
CA ILE A 105 -4.07 1.21 12.37
C ILE A 105 -3.95 2.23 11.24
N ASN A 106 -4.60 3.38 11.42
CA ASN A 106 -4.54 4.47 10.45
C ASN A 106 -3.53 5.51 10.91
N GLY A 107 -2.40 5.59 10.23
CA GLY A 107 -1.32 6.51 10.54
C GLY A 107 -0.14 6.34 9.61
N ASP A 108 0.85 7.21 9.78
CA ASP A 108 2.07 7.19 8.98
C ASP A 108 2.92 5.96 9.34
N ALA A 109 2.98 5.00 8.41
CA ALA A 109 3.73 3.76 8.57
C ALA A 109 5.25 3.96 8.73
N PHE A 110 5.78 5.10 8.30
CA PHE A 110 7.20 5.43 8.50
C PHE A 110 7.52 5.78 9.97
N SER A 111 6.53 6.24 10.74
CA SER A 111 6.76 6.73 12.09
C SER A 111 7.02 5.60 13.10
N ALA A 112 7.95 5.84 14.02
CA ALA A 112 8.24 4.92 15.12
C ALA A 112 7.00 4.69 16.02
N THR A 113 6.17 5.71 16.20
CA THR A 113 4.94 5.61 16.99
C THR A 113 3.95 4.61 16.40
N ILE A 114 3.77 4.59 15.08
CA ILE A 114 2.89 3.62 14.42
C ILE A 114 3.51 2.22 14.47
N LYS A 115 4.82 2.07 14.25
CA LYS A 115 5.51 0.79 14.43
C LYS A 115 5.28 0.22 15.83
N GLN A 116 5.45 1.05 16.87
CA GLN A 116 5.21 0.63 18.25
C GLN A 116 3.75 0.25 18.50
N SER A 117 2.79 1.04 18.00
CA SER A 117 1.36 0.73 18.15
C SER A 117 0.98 -0.61 17.51
N VAL A 118 1.60 -0.96 16.38
CA VAL A 118 1.41 -2.27 15.73
C VAL A 118 1.98 -3.39 16.58
N ILE A 119 3.18 -3.21 17.12
CA ILE A 119 3.83 -4.19 18.00
C ILE A 119 2.98 -4.45 19.24
N ASP A 120 2.47 -3.40 19.87
CA ASP A 120 1.62 -3.51 21.05
C ASP A 120 0.32 -4.26 20.73
N LEU A 121 -0.30 -3.96 19.59
CA LEU A 121 -1.51 -4.65 19.13
C LEU A 121 -1.24 -6.14 18.83
N ILE A 122 -0.10 -6.46 18.19
CA ILE A 122 0.29 -7.85 17.94
C ILE A 122 0.46 -8.60 19.26
N LYS A 123 1.19 -8.01 20.23
CA LYS A 123 1.40 -8.63 21.55
C LYS A 123 0.10 -8.87 22.30
N ALA A 124 -0.81 -7.89 22.23
CA ALA A 124 -2.08 -7.97 22.95
C ALA A 124 -3.03 -9.03 22.37
N ASP A 125 -3.14 -9.09 21.04
CA ASP A 125 -4.22 -9.83 20.38
C ASP A 125 -3.78 -11.13 19.71
N LEU A 126 -2.56 -11.18 19.13
CA LEU A 126 -2.11 -12.28 18.28
C LEU A 126 -0.86 -13.01 18.78
N GLY A 127 -0.11 -12.39 19.67
CA GLY A 127 1.19 -12.86 20.15
C GLY A 127 2.30 -12.71 19.10
N GLN A 128 2.12 -13.30 17.94
CA GLN A 128 3.12 -13.31 16.85
C GLN A 128 2.46 -13.22 15.47
N ILE A 129 3.25 -12.90 14.45
CA ILE A 129 2.87 -12.80 13.03
C ILE A 129 3.58 -13.88 12.21
N ASP A 130 2.86 -14.47 11.25
CA ASP A 130 3.38 -15.52 10.34
C ASP A 130 3.80 -14.97 8.98
N LEU A 131 3.16 -13.85 8.55
CA LEU A 131 3.45 -13.18 7.28
C LEU A 131 3.41 -11.68 7.44
N VAL A 132 4.45 -11.01 6.95
CA VAL A 132 4.50 -9.55 6.79
C VAL A 132 4.46 -9.21 5.30
N VAL A 133 3.44 -8.47 4.87
CA VAL A 133 3.32 -7.93 3.52
C VAL A 133 3.66 -6.45 3.55
N TYR A 134 4.77 -6.07 2.92
CA TYR A 134 5.17 -4.67 2.78
C TYR A 134 4.71 -4.14 1.42
N SER A 135 3.69 -3.28 1.44
CA SER A 135 3.02 -2.72 0.27
C SER A 135 2.96 -1.19 0.37
N LEU A 136 4.05 -0.59 0.88
CA LEU A 136 4.11 0.84 1.11
C LEU A 136 4.70 1.56 -0.11
N ALA A 137 3.95 2.53 -0.61
CA ALA A 137 4.40 3.50 -1.59
C ALA A 137 3.83 4.86 -1.20
N ALA A 138 4.66 5.88 -1.15
CA ALA A 138 4.28 7.19 -0.69
C ALA A 138 4.93 8.30 -1.54
N PRO A 139 4.32 9.50 -1.61
CA PRO A 139 4.92 10.65 -2.28
C PRO A 139 6.01 11.33 -1.45
N ALA A 140 6.05 11.06 -0.14
CA ALA A 140 7.01 11.68 0.77
C ALA A 140 7.19 10.83 2.03
N ARG A 141 8.34 10.98 2.68
CA ARG A 141 8.67 10.39 3.98
C ARG A 141 9.38 11.44 4.84
N GLU A 142 8.99 11.55 6.11
CA GLU A 142 9.75 12.26 7.12
C GLU A 142 10.83 11.35 7.68
N LEU A 143 12.07 11.80 7.66
CA LEU A 143 13.22 11.09 8.19
C LEU A 143 13.38 11.33 9.70
N SER A 144 14.25 10.55 10.35
CA SER A 144 14.47 10.63 11.79
C SER A 144 15.04 12.00 12.27
N ASP A 145 15.67 12.76 11.37
CA ASP A 145 16.16 14.11 11.62
C ASP A 145 15.10 15.22 11.42
N GLY A 146 13.86 14.84 11.08
CA GLY A 146 12.74 15.74 10.80
C GLY A 146 12.74 16.32 9.39
N SER A 147 13.71 15.98 8.55
CA SER A 147 13.69 16.37 7.14
C SER A 147 12.65 15.55 6.34
N VAL A 148 12.07 16.16 5.32
CA VAL A 148 11.09 15.51 4.45
C VAL A 148 11.67 15.30 3.07
N VAL A 149 11.81 14.04 2.67
CA VAL A 149 12.22 13.65 1.32
C VAL A 149 10.99 13.28 0.47
N ARG A 150 11.09 13.46 -0.84
CA ARG A 150 9.98 13.23 -1.77
C ARG A 150 10.38 12.26 -2.87
N SER A 151 9.50 11.31 -3.14
CA SER A 151 9.65 10.45 -4.30
C SER A 151 9.20 11.17 -5.58
N THR A 152 9.85 10.83 -6.69
CA THR A 152 9.50 11.29 -8.02
C THR A 152 9.24 10.09 -8.93
N LEU A 153 8.45 10.31 -9.98
CA LEU A 153 8.26 9.35 -11.06
C LEU A 153 8.87 9.95 -12.33
N LYS A 154 10.12 9.62 -12.59
CA LYS A 154 10.90 10.13 -13.72
C LYS A 154 11.76 9.04 -14.35
N PRO A 155 12.06 9.14 -15.66
CA PRO A 155 13.08 8.32 -16.28
C PRO A 155 14.46 8.62 -15.73
N ILE A 156 15.42 7.71 -15.93
CA ILE A 156 16.83 7.89 -15.55
C ILE A 156 17.66 7.89 -16.84
N GLY A 157 18.55 8.86 -16.98
CA GLY A 157 19.48 8.99 -18.11
C GLY A 157 18.92 9.83 -19.26
N GLU A 158 17.85 9.40 -19.91
CA GLU A 158 17.26 10.08 -21.06
C GLU A 158 15.84 10.55 -20.79
N ALA A 159 15.42 11.64 -21.47
CA ALA A 159 14.05 12.14 -21.39
C ALA A 159 13.07 11.12 -22.00
N PHE A 160 11.90 11.03 -21.44
CA PHE A 160 10.81 10.19 -21.94
C PHE A 160 9.75 11.04 -22.62
N GLU A 161 9.40 10.68 -23.85
CA GLU A 161 8.23 11.20 -24.54
C GLU A 161 7.20 10.08 -24.76
N GLY A 162 5.94 10.37 -24.53
CA GLY A 162 4.87 9.40 -24.69
C GLY A 162 3.51 10.03 -24.85
N THR A 163 2.55 9.23 -25.29
CA THR A 163 1.16 9.65 -25.43
C THR A 163 0.35 9.24 -24.21
N THR A 164 -0.46 10.14 -23.70
CA THR A 164 -1.42 9.88 -22.62
C THR A 164 -2.80 10.39 -22.98
N VAL A 165 -3.81 9.96 -22.21
CA VAL A 165 -5.19 10.46 -22.34
C VAL A 165 -5.45 11.48 -21.23
N ASP A 166 -5.97 12.64 -21.61
CA ASP A 166 -6.54 13.56 -20.64
C ASP A 166 -7.92 13.05 -20.20
N PHE A 167 -8.07 12.66 -18.93
CA PHE A 167 -9.31 12.07 -18.43
C PHE A 167 -10.48 13.06 -18.31
N ASN A 168 -10.26 14.39 -18.43
CA ASN A 168 -11.32 15.37 -18.41
C ASN A 168 -11.90 15.61 -19.81
N SER A 169 -11.02 15.67 -20.84
CA SER A 169 -11.44 15.92 -22.23
C SER A 169 -11.54 14.65 -23.08
N ALA A 170 -11.00 13.52 -22.61
CA ALA A 170 -10.83 12.27 -23.36
C ALA A 170 -9.94 12.43 -24.62
N GLU A 171 -9.10 13.44 -24.64
CA GLU A 171 -8.19 13.73 -25.76
C GLU A 171 -6.81 13.13 -25.52
N LEU A 172 -6.17 12.70 -26.62
CA LEU A 172 -4.77 12.29 -26.60
C LEU A 172 -3.87 13.52 -26.52
N ARG A 173 -2.85 13.46 -25.68
CA ARG A 173 -1.80 14.47 -25.59
C ARG A 173 -0.43 13.83 -25.42
N THR A 174 0.59 14.49 -25.93
CA THR A 174 1.99 14.11 -25.70
C THR A 174 2.43 14.64 -24.33
N ILE A 175 3.11 13.81 -23.58
CA ILE A 175 3.83 14.20 -22.37
C ILE A 175 5.33 14.04 -22.62
N SER A 176 6.13 14.96 -22.07
CA SER A 176 7.57 14.85 -21.99
C SER A 176 7.97 14.91 -20.51
N LEU A 177 8.87 14.01 -20.10
CA LEU A 177 9.42 13.96 -18.76
C LEU A 177 10.95 14.03 -18.86
N GLU A 178 11.50 15.06 -18.25
CA GLU A 178 12.95 15.20 -18.12
C GLU A 178 13.52 14.08 -17.22
N PRO A 179 14.76 13.66 -17.44
CA PRO A 179 15.40 12.66 -16.61
C PRO A 179 15.54 13.16 -15.16
N ALA A 180 15.55 12.20 -14.25
CA ALA A 180 15.71 12.49 -12.83
C ALA A 180 17.11 12.98 -12.52
N GLU A 181 17.21 14.01 -11.68
CA GLU A 181 18.46 14.42 -11.07
C GLU A 181 18.95 13.38 -10.04
N PRO A 182 20.27 13.29 -9.79
CA PRO A 182 20.79 12.33 -8.82
C PRO A 182 20.13 12.41 -7.42
N GLN A 183 19.79 13.63 -6.98
CA GLN A 183 19.10 13.83 -5.71
C GLN A 183 17.68 13.27 -5.72
N GLU A 184 16.94 13.42 -6.82
CA GLU A 184 15.59 12.87 -6.97
C GLU A 184 15.59 11.35 -6.94
N ILE A 185 16.61 10.72 -7.53
CA ILE A 185 16.82 9.26 -7.46
C ILE A 185 17.07 8.84 -6.01
N SER A 186 18.03 9.49 -5.34
CA SER A 186 18.37 9.21 -3.93
C SER A 186 17.18 9.40 -3.00
N ASP A 187 16.42 10.47 -3.16
CA ASP A 187 15.25 10.74 -2.33
C ASP A 187 14.13 9.72 -2.57
N THR A 188 13.94 9.28 -3.83
CA THR A 188 12.96 8.23 -4.15
C THR A 188 13.35 6.90 -3.50
N VAL A 189 14.64 6.55 -3.48
CA VAL A 189 15.15 5.37 -2.77
C VAL A 189 14.89 5.48 -1.27
N LYS A 190 15.14 6.63 -0.66
CA LYS A 190 14.84 6.86 0.77
C LYS A 190 13.36 6.70 1.10
N VAL A 191 12.45 7.08 0.18
CA VAL A 191 11.00 6.94 0.41
C VAL A 191 10.51 5.52 0.20
N MET A 192 10.95 4.84 -0.87
CA MET A 192 10.34 3.59 -1.35
C MET A 192 11.32 2.42 -1.49
N GLY A 193 12.58 2.59 -1.08
CA GLY A 193 13.57 1.52 -1.04
C GLY A 193 13.49 0.65 0.22
N GLY A 194 14.56 -0.08 0.50
CA GLY A 194 14.60 -1.13 1.52
C GLY A 194 14.72 -0.65 2.96
N GLU A 195 15.19 0.59 3.19
CA GLU A 195 15.49 1.08 4.54
C GLU A 195 14.28 0.99 5.49
N ASP A 196 13.11 1.47 5.09
CA ASP A 196 11.94 1.43 5.98
C ASP A 196 11.40 -0.01 6.18
N TRP A 197 11.47 -0.84 5.13
CA TRP A 197 11.14 -2.26 5.29
C TRP A 197 12.06 -2.91 6.32
N GLN A 198 13.37 -2.66 6.24
CA GLN A 198 14.34 -3.17 7.21
C GLN A 198 14.03 -2.69 8.63
N LEU A 199 13.76 -1.39 8.82
CA LEU A 199 13.35 -0.83 10.12
C LEU A 199 12.08 -1.50 10.68
N TRP A 200 11.12 -1.86 9.83
CA TRP A 200 9.95 -2.64 10.26
C TRP A 200 10.35 -4.04 10.73
N ILE A 201 11.15 -4.76 9.95
CA ILE A 201 11.56 -6.14 10.29
C ILE A 201 12.41 -6.15 11.56
N GLU A 202 13.35 -5.23 11.71
CA GLU A 202 14.17 -5.09 12.92
C GLU A 202 13.31 -4.83 14.16
N ALA A 203 12.37 -3.87 14.09
CA ALA A 203 11.47 -3.56 15.21
C ALA A 203 10.59 -4.75 15.61
N LEU A 204 10.06 -5.50 14.64
CA LEU A 204 9.25 -6.70 14.89
C LEU A 204 10.08 -7.84 15.47
N LEU A 205 11.33 -8.02 15.02
CA LEU A 205 12.28 -9.02 15.54
C LEU A 205 12.67 -8.71 16.99
N GLU A 206 13.10 -7.47 17.27
CA GLU A 206 13.46 -7.01 18.61
C GLU A 206 12.31 -7.15 19.60
N ALA A 207 11.09 -6.91 19.14
CA ALA A 207 9.88 -7.07 19.95
C ALA A 207 9.49 -8.54 20.20
N GLY A 208 10.09 -9.52 19.50
CA GLY A 208 9.78 -10.94 19.59
C GLY A 208 8.41 -11.32 19.03
N VAL A 209 7.88 -10.53 18.08
CA VAL A 209 6.52 -10.73 17.54
C VAL A 209 6.48 -11.40 16.17
N LEU A 210 7.62 -11.86 15.65
CA LEU A 210 7.66 -12.71 14.47
C LEU A 210 7.69 -14.20 14.89
N ALA A 211 6.81 -14.99 14.30
CA ALA A 211 6.78 -16.44 14.54
C ALA A 211 8.01 -17.13 13.95
N PRO A 212 8.45 -18.26 14.49
CA PRO A 212 9.47 -19.10 13.81
C PRO A 212 9.00 -19.44 12.39
N GLY A 213 9.84 -19.13 11.40
CA GLY A 213 9.51 -19.33 9.99
C GLY A 213 8.59 -18.27 9.40
N CYS A 214 8.40 -17.12 10.07
CA CYS A 214 7.68 -15.99 9.51
C CYS A 214 8.28 -15.58 8.17
N VAL A 215 7.42 -15.33 7.19
CA VAL A 215 7.80 -14.90 5.84
C VAL A 215 7.51 -13.41 5.70
N THR A 216 8.38 -12.70 4.98
CA THR A 216 8.11 -11.34 4.53
C THR A 216 8.10 -11.28 3.02
N THR A 217 7.22 -10.45 2.46
CA THR A 217 7.16 -10.15 1.03
C THR A 217 6.92 -8.67 0.82
N ASN A 218 7.45 -8.14 -0.27
CA ASN A 218 7.20 -6.76 -0.68
C ASN A 218 6.51 -6.72 -2.05
N TYR A 219 5.85 -5.61 -2.34
CA TYR A 219 5.24 -5.37 -3.63
C TYR A 219 6.08 -4.39 -4.44
N THR A 220 6.36 -4.78 -5.68
CA THR A 220 6.99 -3.94 -6.66
C THR A 220 6.06 -3.72 -7.84
N TYR A 221 6.13 -2.53 -8.46
CA TYR A 221 5.42 -2.21 -9.68
C TYR A 221 6.40 -2.19 -10.85
N LEU A 222 6.34 -3.20 -11.67
CA LEU A 222 7.18 -3.29 -12.88
C LEU A 222 6.58 -2.50 -14.05
N GLY A 223 5.26 -2.42 -14.12
CA GLY A 223 4.55 -1.86 -15.26
C GLY A 223 4.59 -2.76 -16.50
N SER A 224 3.95 -2.30 -17.55
CA SER A 224 4.08 -2.88 -18.88
C SER A 224 5.25 -2.22 -19.64
N GLU A 225 5.70 -2.82 -20.73
CA GLU A 225 6.80 -2.30 -21.57
C GLU A 225 6.60 -0.82 -21.96
N VAL A 226 5.35 -0.41 -22.21
CA VAL A 226 5.00 1.00 -22.52
C VAL A 226 5.38 1.95 -21.38
N THR A 227 5.39 1.50 -20.14
CA THR A 227 5.68 2.32 -18.95
C THR A 227 7.08 2.07 -18.37
N TRP A 228 7.83 1.09 -18.87
CA TRP A 228 9.15 0.75 -18.33
C TRP A 228 10.12 1.92 -18.24
N PRO A 229 10.20 2.86 -19.21
CA PRO A 229 11.15 3.98 -19.09
C PRO A 229 10.93 4.84 -17.84
N ILE A 230 9.68 4.97 -17.36
CA ILE A 230 9.34 5.81 -16.21
C ILE A 230 9.11 5.01 -14.91
N TYR A 231 8.86 3.68 -14.99
CA TYR A 231 8.69 2.82 -13.83
C TYR A 231 9.87 1.88 -13.62
N TYR A 232 10.01 0.84 -14.46
CA TYR A 232 11.02 -0.21 -14.28
C TYR A 232 12.45 0.32 -14.39
N HIS A 233 12.71 1.17 -15.40
CA HIS A 233 14.01 1.84 -15.62
C HIS A 233 14.08 3.25 -15.01
N GLY A 234 13.02 3.67 -14.32
CA GLY A 234 12.93 4.97 -13.66
C GLY A 234 13.28 4.95 -12.18
N THR A 235 13.00 6.08 -11.53
CA THR A 235 13.32 6.31 -10.12
C THR A 235 12.65 5.29 -9.19
N ILE A 236 11.40 4.88 -9.47
CA ILE A 236 10.69 3.87 -8.68
C ILE A 236 11.32 2.49 -8.84
N GLY A 237 11.68 2.09 -10.05
CA GLY A 237 12.41 0.84 -10.30
C GLY A 237 13.71 0.78 -9.49
N LYS A 238 14.45 1.89 -9.45
CA LYS A 238 15.69 1.99 -8.66
C LYS A 238 15.44 1.82 -7.17
N ALA A 239 14.36 2.39 -6.64
CA ALA A 239 13.97 2.18 -5.25
C ALA A 239 13.56 0.72 -4.98
N LYS A 240 12.94 0.04 -5.95
CA LYS A 240 12.57 -1.38 -5.79
C LYS A 240 13.76 -2.33 -5.91
N GLU A 241 14.77 -2.02 -6.72
CA GLU A 241 16.05 -2.73 -6.70
C GLU A 241 16.73 -2.64 -5.31
N ASP A 242 16.65 -1.47 -4.66
CA ASP A 242 17.17 -1.30 -3.31
C ASP A 242 16.37 -2.11 -2.26
N LEU A 243 15.05 -2.13 -2.39
CA LEU A 243 14.17 -2.94 -1.53
C LEU A 243 14.41 -4.44 -1.71
N ASP A 244 14.64 -4.92 -2.93
CA ASP A 244 14.89 -6.33 -3.22
C ASP A 244 16.28 -6.79 -2.73
N ARG A 245 17.21 -5.84 -2.57
CA ARG A 245 18.56 -6.10 -2.05
C ARG A 245 18.61 -6.09 -0.51
N ALA A 246 17.71 -5.36 0.16
CA ALA A 246 17.67 -5.21 1.62
C ALA A 246 17.20 -6.49 2.31
#